data_b54cc668e2cf471c31993b9547a57a59
#
_entry.id   b54cc668e2cf471c31993b9547a57a59
#
_cell.length_a   1.000
_cell.length_b   1.000
_cell.length_c   1.000
_cell.angle_alpha   90.00
_cell.angle_beta   90.00
_cell.angle_gamma   90.00
#
_symmetry.space_group_name_H-M   'P 1'
#
loop_
_entity.id
_entity.type
_entity.pdbx_description
1 polymer ?
#
loop_
_entity_poly.entity_id
_entity_poly.type
_entity_poly.pdbx_seq_one_letter_code
_entity_poly.pdbx_strand_id
1 'polypeptide(L)'
;MLKLGAWLGRLGCFVVLALLLAQVSLAQPLVVGSKRFTESYILGEIVSQAVTAAGHDRVVLKSGMGNTGILLSALRSGEIDLYPEYTGTITREILKTEQALSLSEINARLLPIGLQAGVLLGFDNSYVLAVRRDVAEKLQLRSISDLAKHPSLVLGLSHEFIGRSDGWKGLANRYQLSKLSPKGLDHGLAYEAIRARQIDVMDAYGTDSKLLREGLVVLQDELNFFPTYDALLLYRLDVPAKFSASWKVISALQNTISQQTMRELNSRAEIDGQPFAVVAHNFLQRQAQGEKKDPAVLNGNVESSARGSTLHNFIDTLLGPDF
;
A
#
# COMPACT_ATOMS: atom_id res chain seq x y z
N MET A 1 63.10 36.77 -10.44
CA MET A 1 61.66 36.86 -10.63
C MET A 1 60.96 35.62 -11.22
N LEU A 2 61.63 34.48 -11.38
CA LEU A 2 61.04 33.28 -12.03
C LEU A 2 60.51 32.18 -11.10
N LYS A 3 60.61 32.32 -9.78
CA LYS A 3 60.17 31.26 -8.82
C LYS A 3 58.78 31.46 -8.23
N LEU A 4 58.17 32.65 -8.39
CA LEU A 4 56.84 32.96 -7.81
C LEU A 4 55.69 32.45 -8.70
N GLY A 5 55.88 32.41 -10.03
CA GLY A 5 54.83 31.95 -10.98
C GLY A 5 54.51 30.44 -10.92
N ALA A 6 55.51 29.63 -10.61
CA ALA A 6 55.33 28.19 -10.52
C ALA A 6 54.56 27.73 -9.27
N TRP A 7 54.58 28.57 -8.21
CA TRP A 7 53.86 28.26 -6.96
C TRP A 7 52.36 28.62 -7.04
N LEU A 8 52.02 29.70 -7.71
CA LEU A 8 50.65 30.13 -7.98
C LEU A 8 49.92 29.17 -8.91
N GLY A 9 50.61 28.61 -9.95
CA GLY A 9 50.02 27.59 -10.84
C GLY A 9 49.72 26.28 -10.15
N ARG A 10 50.57 25.85 -9.19
CA ARG A 10 50.30 24.63 -8.40
C ARG A 10 49.17 24.81 -7.40
N LEU A 11 49.04 25.98 -6.77
CA LEU A 11 47.91 26.28 -5.88
C LEU A 11 46.58 26.31 -6.65
N GLY A 12 46.57 26.92 -7.84
CA GLY A 12 45.39 26.96 -8.72
C GLY A 12 44.90 25.56 -9.16
N CYS A 13 45.82 24.65 -9.52
CA CYS A 13 45.47 23.26 -9.85
C CYS A 13 44.91 22.47 -8.66
N PHE A 14 45.46 22.69 -7.45
CA PHE A 14 44.94 22.01 -6.24
C PHE A 14 43.53 22.52 -5.85
N VAL A 15 43.25 23.81 -6.00
CA VAL A 15 41.95 24.38 -5.72
C VAL A 15 40.90 23.93 -6.74
N VAL A 16 41.25 23.86 -8.03
CA VAL A 16 40.36 23.34 -9.08
C VAL A 16 40.11 21.83 -8.91
N LEU A 17 41.13 21.05 -8.55
CA LEU A 17 40.98 19.61 -8.27
C LEU A 17 40.15 19.36 -7.00
N ALA A 18 40.31 20.20 -5.96
CA ALA A 18 39.51 20.14 -4.73
C ALA A 18 38.05 20.54 -4.98
N LEU A 19 37.78 21.50 -5.85
CA LEU A 19 36.43 21.89 -6.27
C LEU A 19 35.77 20.83 -7.17
N LEU A 20 36.53 20.09 -7.97
CA LEU A 20 36.04 18.95 -8.76
C LEU A 20 35.73 17.72 -7.89
N LEU A 21 36.46 17.53 -6.78
CA LEU A 21 36.20 16.47 -5.80
C LEU A 21 35.06 16.81 -4.83
N ALA A 22 34.67 18.07 -4.68
CA ALA A 22 33.56 18.51 -3.82
C ALA A 22 32.17 18.28 -4.45
N GLN A 23 32.08 17.88 -5.69
CA GLN A 23 30.84 17.41 -6.30
C GLN A 23 30.64 15.89 -6.11
N VAL A 24 30.84 15.39 -4.90
CA VAL A 24 30.13 14.19 -4.49
C VAL A 24 28.66 14.60 -4.40
N SER A 25 27.98 14.56 -5.52
CA SER A 25 26.52 14.64 -5.55
C SER A 25 26.04 13.52 -4.63
N LEU A 26 25.65 13.88 -3.40
CA LEU A 26 24.93 12.95 -2.54
C LEU A 26 23.67 12.60 -3.32
N ALA A 27 23.71 11.45 -3.98
CA ALA A 27 22.57 10.96 -4.74
C ALA A 27 21.34 11.04 -3.83
N GLN A 28 20.33 11.76 -4.29
CA GLN A 28 19.10 11.89 -3.50
C GLN A 28 18.54 10.49 -3.23
N PRO A 29 18.06 10.23 -2.02
CA PRO A 29 17.48 8.92 -1.72
C PRO A 29 16.19 8.74 -2.50
N LEU A 30 15.86 7.50 -2.82
CA LEU A 30 14.51 7.12 -3.21
C LEU A 30 13.61 7.21 -1.97
N VAL A 31 12.54 7.99 -2.03
CA VAL A 31 11.64 8.21 -0.90
C VAL A 31 10.31 7.48 -1.14
N VAL A 32 10.03 6.46 -0.33
CA VAL A 32 8.80 5.68 -0.36
C VAL A 32 7.84 6.22 0.70
N GLY A 33 6.60 6.51 0.33
CA GLY A 33 5.55 6.89 1.28
C GLY A 33 4.65 5.72 1.66
N SER A 34 3.93 5.81 2.78
CA SER A 34 2.80 4.92 3.09
C SER A 34 1.66 5.64 3.80
N LYS A 35 0.42 5.18 3.56
CA LYS A 35 -0.78 5.63 4.28
C LYS A 35 -0.78 5.10 5.72
N ARG A 36 -1.72 5.60 6.54
CA ARG A 36 -1.86 5.21 7.95
C ARG A 36 -2.82 4.02 8.11
N PHE A 37 -2.44 2.85 7.59
CA PHE A 37 -3.12 1.57 7.86
C PHE A 37 -2.19 0.40 7.56
N THR A 38 -2.46 -0.75 8.17
CA THR A 38 -1.59 -1.93 8.24
C THR A 38 -1.00 -2.34 6.90
N GLU A 39 -1.85 -2.57 5.92
CA GLU A 39 -1.43 -3.03 4.59
C GLU A 39 -0.47 -2.06 3.91
N SER A 40 -0.75 -0.75 3.98
CA SER A 40 0.11 0.27 3.38
C SER A 40 1.47 0.36 4.07
N TYR A 41 1.54 0.12 5.39
CA TYR A 41 2.82 0.02 6.10
C TYR A 41 3.63 -1.16 5.59
N ILE A 42 3.02 -2.34 5.49
CA ILE A 42 3.68 -3.57 5.02
C ILE A 42 4.17 -3.40 3.58
N LEU A 43 3.34 -2.87 2.69
CA LEU A 43 3.71 -2.65 1.28
C LEU A 43 4.84 -1.63 1.13
N GLY A 44 4.82 -0.54 1.92
CA GLY A 44 5.91 0.43 1.96
C GLY A 44 7.23 -0.20 2.42
N GLU A 45 7.19 -1.06 3.42
CA GLU A 45 8.33 -1.83 3.90
C GLU A 45 8.85 -2.82 2.84
N ILE A 46 7.95 -3.55 2.15
CA ILE A 46 8.33 -4.48 1.07
C ILE A 46 9.12 -3.74 -0.02
N VAL A 47 8.59 -2.62 -0.52
CA VAL A 47 9.28 -1.82 -1.55
C VAL A 47 10.63 -1.31 -1.05
N SER A 48 10.67 -0.74 0.15
CA SER A 48 11.88 -0.15 0.72
C SER A 48 12.96 -1.18 0.97
N GLN A 49 12.60 -2.35 1.52
CA GLN A 49 13.56 -3.40 1.82
C GLN A 49 14.06 -4.10 0.55
N ALA A 50 13.21 -4.31 -0.45
CA ALA A 50 13.63 -4.87 -1.73
C ALA A 50 14.70 -4.00 -2.40
N VAL A 51 14.48 -2.67 -2.47
CA VAL A 51 15.46 -1.74 -3.05
C VAL A 51 16.72 -1.66 -2.19
N THR A 52 16.59 -1.61 -0.86
CA THR A 52 17.74 -1.55 0.06
C THR A 52 18.62 -2.79 -0.08
N ALA A 53 18.03 -3.98 -0.22
CA ALA A 53 18.77 -5.23 -0.38
C ALA A 53 19.53 -5.29 -1.72
N ALA A 54 19.01 -4.66 -2.77
CA ALA A 54 19.70 -4.54 -4.06
C ALA A 54 20.90 -3.60 -4.01
N GLY A 55 20.96 -2.68 -3.04
CA GLY A 55 22.13 -1.83 -2.78
C GLY A 55 22.39 -0.74 -3.83
N HIS A 56 21.43 -0.45 -4.72
CA HIS A 56 21.64 0.51 -5.81
C HIS A 56 21.46 1.97 -5.35
N ASP A 57 20.45 2.23 -4.55
CA ASP A 57 20.11 3.58 -4.05
C ASP A 57 19.85 3.57 -2.55
N ARG A 58 20.11 4.69 -1.90
CA ARG A 58 19.67 4.90 -0.53
C ARG A 58 18.15 5.07 -0.53
N VAL A 59 17.44 4.37 0.37
CA VAL A 59 15.98 4.45 0.51
C VAL A 59 15.62 5.14 1.81
N VAL A 60 14.59 5.96 1.77
CA VAL A 60 13.93 6.53 2.95
C VAL A 60 12.46 6.16 2.91
N LEU A 61 11.98 5.45 3.92
CA LEU A 61 10.56 5.16 4.10
C LEU A 61 9.93 6.23 4.99
N LYS A 62 8.96 6.97 4.46
CA LYS A 62 8.07 7.87 5.20
C LYS A 62 6.77 7.14 5.52
N SER A 63 6.76 6.48 6.65
CA SER A 63 5.66 5.60 7.06
C SER A 63 4.51 6.39 7.69
N GLY A 64 3.26 6.00 7.40
CA GLY A 64 2.07 6.50 8.10
C GLY A 64 1.76 7.98 7.91
N MET A 65 2.05 8.54 6.74
CA MET A 65 1.89 9.98 6.46
C MET A 65 0.44 10.47 6.54
N GLY A 66 -0.55 9.59 6.36
CA GLY A 66 -1.96 9.95 6.46
C GLY A 66 -2.84 9.28 5.40
N ASN A 67 -3.79 10.04 4.84
CA ASN A 67 -4.73 9.59 3.83
C ASN A 67 -4.25 9.91 2.38
N THR A 68 -5.05 9.51 1.39
CA THR A 68 -4.78 9.70 -0.05
C THR A 68 -4.43 11.15 -0.39
N GLY A 69 -5.13 12.15 0.16
CA GLY A 69 -4.89 13.57 -0.15
C GLY A 69 -3.51 14.04 0.31
N ILE A 70 -3.05 13.59 1.48
CA ILE A 70 -1.72 13.93 2.03
C ILE A 70 -0.62 13.29 1.17
N LEU A 71 -0.76 12.00 0.85
CA LEU A 71 0.21 11.27 0.03
C LEU A 71 0.30 11.86 -1.39
N LEU A 72 -0.84 12.18 -2.01
CA LEU A 72 -0.89 12.82 -3.32
C LEU A 72 -0.17 14.18 -3.32
N SER A 73 -0.40 14.98 -2.29
CA SER A 73 0.29 16.28 -2.14
C SER A 73 1.80 16.10 -2.02
N ALA A 74 2.25 15.18 -1.16
CA ALA A 74 3.66 14.85 -0.97
C ALA A 74 4.32 14.28 -2.25
N LEU A 75 3.60 13.46 -3.02
CA LEU A 75 4.08 12.92 -4.30
C LEU A 75 4.24 14.04 -5.33
N ARG A 76 3.27 14.93 -5.46
CA ARG A 76 3.30 16.05 -6.41
C ARG A 76 4.36 17.10 -6.06
N SER A 77 4.61 17.34 -4.78
CA SER A 77 5.68 18.25 -4.33
C SER A 77 7.08 17.64 -4.43
N GLY A 78 7.20 16.33 -4.69
CA GLY A 78 8.50 15.64 -4.71
C GLY A 78 9.02 15.29 -3.32
N GLU A 79 8.19 15.40 -2.29
CA GLU A 79 8.53 14.98 -0.92
C GLU A 79 8.64 13.46 -0.78
N ILE A 80 7.87 12.72 -1.59
CA ILE A 80 8.01 11.28 -1.83
C ILE A 80 8.11 11.00 -3.33
N ASP A 81 8.68 9.86 -3.69
CA ASP A 81 8.86 9.43 -5.07
C ASP A 81 7.76 8.49 -5.54
N LEU A 82 7.29 7.63 -4.64
CA LEU A 82 6.23 6.66 -4.88
C LEU A 82 5.56 6.23 -3.57
N TYR A 83 4.36 5.64 -3.70
CA TYR A 83 3.69 4.96 -2.59
C TYR A 83 2.67 3.92 -3.10
N PRO A 84 2.32 2.89 -2.28
CA PRO A 84 1.27 1.93 -2.60
C PRO A 84 -0.11 2.60 -2.63
N GLU A 85 -0.85 2.40 -3.71
CA GLU A 85 -2.19 2.94 -3.94
C GLU A 85 -3.08 1.88 -4.62
N TYR A 86 -4.33 2.20 -4.92
CA TYR A 86 -5.32 1.30 -5.51
C TYR A 86 -6.02 1.95 -6.69
N THR A 87 -6.32 1.18 -7.74
CA THR A 87 -6.98 1.68 -8.96
C THR A 87 -8.28 2.42 -8.68
N GLY A 88 -9.13 1.88 -7.82
CA GLY A 88 -10.40 2.50 -7.42
C GLY A 88 -10.17 3.83 -6.68
N THR A 89 -9.19 3.91 -5.78
CA THR A 89 -8.85 5.15 -5.08
C THR A 89 -8.31 6.22 -6.06
N ILE A 90 -7.46 5.84 -7.00
CA ILE A 90 -6.98 6.78 -8.03
C ILE A 90 -8.16 7.32 -8.83
N THR A 91 -9.05 6.46 -9.26
CA THR A 91 -10.22 6.84 -10.07
C THR A 91 -11.17 7.75 -9.30
N ARG A 92 -11.54 7.36 -8.08
CA ARG A 92 -12.58 8.04 -7.29
C ARG A 92 -12.05 9.28 -6.54
N GLU A 93 -10.87 9.17 -5.91
CA GLU A 93 -10.37 10.22 -5.03
C GLU A 93 -9.38 11.17 -5.71
N ILE A 94 -8.56 10.67 -6.65
CA ILE A 94 -7.56 11.51 -7.33
C ILE A 94 -8.14 12.12 -8.59
N LEU A 95 -8.71 11.29 -9.47
CA LEU A 95 -9.26 11.72 -10.76
C LEU A 95 -10.72 12.20 -10.67
N LYS A 96 -11.38 12.01 -9.53
CA LYS A 96 -12.75 12.49 -9.23
C LYS A 96 -13.77 12.08 -10.31
N THR A 97 -13.73 10.83 -10.78
CA THR A 97 -14.66 10.31 -11.77
C THR A 97 -15.37 9.06 -11.27
N GLU A 98 -16.65 8.93 -11.63
CA GLU A 98 -17.46 7.73 -11.35
C GLU A 98 -17.32 6.65 -12.40
N GLN A 99 -16.70 6.96 -13.55
CA GLN A 99 -16.43 5.98 -14.58
C GLN A 99 -15.45 4.91 -14.09
N ALA A 100 -15.73 3.65 -14.39
CA ALA A 100 -14.71 2.61 -14.33
C ALA A 100 -13.67 2.88 -15.42
N LEU A 101 -12.40 2.99 -15.02
CA LEU A 101 -11.29 3.27 -15.92
C LEU A 101 -10.34 2.08 -15.96
N SER A 102 -9.87 1.72 -17.13
CA SER A 102 -8.71 0.84 -17.31
C SER A 102 -7.44 1.52 -16.81
N LEU A 103 -6.39 0.75 -16.52
CA LEU A 103 -5.09 1.30 -16.10
C LEU A 103 -4.50 2.26 -17.16
N SER A 104 -4.73 1.98 -18.45
CA SER A 104 -4.32 2.88 -19.54
C SER A 104 -5.03 4.23 -19.47
N GLU A 105 -6.34 4.25 -19.24
CA GLU A 105 -7.12 5.49 -19.09
C GLU A 105 -6.77 6.25 -17.82
N ILE A 106 -6.51 5.54 -16.72
CA ILE A 106 -5.97 6.13 -15.48
C ILE A 106 -4.67 6.87 -15.80
N ASN A 107 -3.72 6.21 -16.46
CA ASN A 107 -2.44 6.78 -16.80
C ASN A 107 -2.54 7.97 -17.76
N ALA A 108 -3.42 7.90 -18.76
CA ALA A 108 -3.67 9.03 -19.66
C ALA A 108 -4.13 10.29 -18.91
N ARG A 109 -4.88 10.14 -17.80
CA ARG A 109 -5.33 11.25 -16.96
C ARG A 109 -4.32 11.68 -15.88
N LEU A 110 -3.42 10.78 -15.44
CA LEU A 110 -2.35 11.08 -14.50
C LEU A 110 -1.16 11.80 -15.15
N LEU A 111 -0.89 11.50 -16.43
CA LEU A 111 0.26 12.05 -17.17
C LEU A 111 0.34 13.59 -17.14
N PRO A 112 -0.76 14.36 -17.34
CA PRO A 112 -0.71 15.83 -17.28
C PRO A 112 -0.33 16.41 -15.92
N ILE A 113 -0.47 15.62 -14.84
CA ILE A 113 -0.09 16.05 -13.48
C ILE A 113 1.24 15.43 -13.03
N GLY A 114 2.01 14.86 -13.97
CA GLY A 114 3.37 14.35 -13.72
C GLY A 114 3.42 13.01 -12.98
N LEU A 115 2.34 12.24 -12.99
CA LEU A 115 2.20 10.98 -12.26
C LEU A 115 1.92 9.79 -13.19
N GLN A 116 2.21 8.61 -12.68
CA GLN A 116 1.88 7.34 -13.33
C GLN A 116 1.55 6.28 -12.27
N ALA A 117 0.62 5.38 -12.62
CA ALA A 117 0.24 4.20 -11.87
C ALA A 117 0.76 2.95 -12.59
N GLY A 118 1.39 2.04 -11.86
CA GLY A 118 1.94 0.81 -12.44
C GLY A 118 2.43 -0.16 -11.38
N VAL A 119 3.09 -1.23 -11.83
CA VAL A 119 3.54 -2.31 -10.93
C VAL A 119 2.36 -2.86 -10.13
N LEU A 120 1.37 -3.45 -10.82
CA LEU A 120 0.26 -4.15 -10.18
C LEU A 120 0.81 -5.23 -9.25
N LEU A 121 0.47 -5.18 -7.97
CA LEU A 121 1.06 -6.08 -6.97
C LEU A 121 0.46 -7.49 -6.99
N GLY A 122 -0.78 -7.66 -7.52
CA GLY A 122 -1.40 -8.96 -7.77
C GLY A 122 -2.60 -9.28 -6.88
N PHE A 123 -3.16 -8.30 -6.18
CA PHE A 123 -4.37 -8.48 -5.37
C PHE A 123 -5.29 -7.26 -5.45
N ASP A 124 -6.56 -7.48 -5.12
CA ASP A 124 -7.60 -6.46 -4.98
C ASP A 124 -7.93 -6.25 -3.50
N ASN A 125 -8.15 -5.00 -3.09
CA ASN A 125 -8.55 -4.65 -1.74
C ASN A 125 -9.81 -3.78 -1.73
N SER A 126 -10.87 -4.29 -2.34
CA SER A 126 -12.17 -3.62 -2.39
C SER A 126 -12.80 -3.44 -1.01
N TYR A 127 -13.56 -2.36 -0.85
CA TYR A 127 -14.42 -2.18 0.30
C TYR A 127 -15.50 -3.24 0.36
N VAL A 128 -15.84 -3.65 1.58
CA VAL A 128 -16.97 -4.52 1.87
C VAL A 128 -17.75 -3.97 3.07
N LEU A 129 -19.02 -4.32 3.18
CA LEU A 129 -19.77 -4.17 4.43
C LEU A 129 -19.81 -5.51 5.14
N ALA A 130 -19.44 -5.52 6.41
CA ALA A 130 -19.43 -6.70 7.27
C ALA A 130 -20.43 -6.55 8.41
N VAL A 131 -21.12 -7.64 8.74
CA VAL A 131 -22.17 -7.71 9.75
C VAL A 131 -21.83 -8.79 10.74
N ARG A 132 -22.17 -8.61 12.02
CA ARG A 132 -22.11 -9.70 13.00
C ARG A 132 -22.95 -10.88 12.54
N ARG A 133 -22.42 -12.09 12.68
CA ARG A 133 -23.10 -13.33 12.27
C ARG A 133 -24.47 -13.50 12.91
N ASP A 134 -24.59 -13.29 14.23
CA ASP A 134 -25.86 -13.40 14.96
C ASP A 134 -26.95 -12.44 14.41
N VAL A 135 -26.55 -11.25 13.98
CA VAL A 135 -27.44 -10.25 13.35
C VAL A 135 -27.80 -10.67 11.92
N ALA A 136 -26.81 -11.08 11.14
CA ALA A 136 -27.02 -11.53 9.76
C ALA A 136 -27.98 -12.73 9.70
N GLU A 137 -27.80 -13.71 10.56
CA GLU A 137 -28.67 -14.90 10.64
C GLU A 137 -30.08 -14.54 11.11
N LYS A 138 -30.20 -13.76 12.20
CA LYS A 138 -31.50 -13.35 12.77
C LYS A 138 -32.32 -12.54 11.77
N LEU A 139 -31.71 -11.63 11.03
CA LEU A 139 -32.39 -10.73 10.10
C LEU A 139 -32.30 -11.19 8.63
N GLN A 140 -31.69 -12.36 8.39
CA GLN A 140 -31.49 -12.95 7.06
C GLN A 140 -30.77 -12.00 6.07
N LEU A 141 -29.79 -11.26 6.56
CA LEU A 141 -29.01 -10.34 5.74
C LEU A 141 -28.01 -11.10 4.88
N ARG A 142 -28.06 -10.90 3.56
CA ARG A 142 -27.14 -11.50 2.58
C ARG A 142 -26.49 -10.49 1.68
N SER A 143 -27.20 -9.39 1.39
CA SER A 143 -26.77 -8.34 0.48
C SER A 143 -26.87 -6.97 1.13
N ILE A 144 -26.22 -5.99 0.51
CA ILE A 144 -26.26 -4.60 0.99
C ILE A 144 -27.69 -4.04 0.96
N SER A 145 -28.51 -4.40 -0.04
CA SER A 145 -29.92 -3.98 -0.11
C SER A 145 -30.74 -4.43 1.07
N ASP A 146 -30.40 -5.55 1.71
CA ASP A 146 -31.17 -6.03 2.86
C ASP A 146 -31.13 -5.06 4.05
N LEU A 147 -30.08 -4.25 4.17
CA LEU A 147 -29.95 -3.26 5.22
C LEU A 147 -31.09 -2.24 5.21
N ALA A 148 -31.65 -1.91 4.03
CA ALA A 148 -32.74 -0.94 3.88
C ALA A 148 -34.02 -1.34 4.66
N LYS A 149 -34.20 -2.64 4.90
CA LYS A 149 -35.37 -3.20 5.64
C LYS A 149 -35.22 -3.05 7.15
N HIS A 150 -34.02 -2.71 7.64
CA HIS A 150 -33.70 -2.73 9.07
C HIS A 150 -33.09 -1.40 9.54
N PRO A 151 -33.90 -0.32 9.64
CA PRO A 151 -33.41 1.01 9.99
C PRO A 151 -32.90 1.14 11.43
N SER A 152 -33.11 0.13 12.28
CA SER A 152 -32.61 0.08 13.65
C SER A 152 -31.17 -0.46 13.77
N LEU A 153 -30.55 -0.92 12.68
CA LEU A 153 -29.17 -1.37 12.69
C LEU A 153 -28.22 -0.21 13.03
N VAL A 154 -27.26 -0.48 13.90
CA VAL A 154 -26.23 0.48 14.29
C VAL A 154 -25.00 0.28 13.41
N LEU A 155 -24.73 1.25 12.53
CA LEU A 155 -23.57 1.26 11.67
C LEU A 155 -22.42 2.01 12.35
N GLY A 156 -21.25 1.40 12.38
CA GLY A 156 -19.99 2.04 12.76
C GLY A 156 -19.03 1.97 11.57
N LEU A 157 -18.87 3.09 10.87
CA LEU A 157 -18.07 3.14 9.63
C LEU A 157 -16.81 3.97 9.84
N SER A 158 -15.75 3.65 9.09
CA SER A 158 -14.52 4.40 9.16
C SER A 158 -14.70 5.85 8.72
N HIS A 159 -13.99 6.77 9.37
CA HIS A 159 -14.01 8.19 8.99
C HIS A 159 -13.62 8.37 7.51
N GLU A 160 -12.69 7.54 7.02
CA GLU A 160 -12.30 7.58 5.61
C GLU A 160 -13.48 7.18 4.71
N PHE A 161 -14.14 6.05 4.99
CA PHE A 161 -15.28 5.58 4.19
C PHE A 161 -16.46 6.57 4.19
N ILE A 162 -16.73 7.21 5.34
CA ILE A 162 -17.79 8.23 5.42
C ILE A 162 -17.45 9.47 4.57
N GLY A 163 -16.17 9.87 4.53
CA GLY A 163 -15.72 11.09 3.86
C GLY A 163 -15.48 10.96 2.36
N ARG A 164 -15.45 9.75 1.81
CA ARG A 164 -15.12 9.48 0.40
C ARG A 164 -16.34 9.58 -0.52
N SER A 165 -16.10 9.97 -1.77
CA SER A 165 -17.14 9.98 -2.82
C SER A 165 -17.66 8.58 -3.16
N ASP A 166 -16.77 7.58 -3.12
CA ASP A 166 -17.05 6.16 -3.31
C ASP A 166 -17.34 5.42 -1.99
N GLY A 167 -17.60 6.17 -0.93
CA GLY A 167 -17.91 5.64 0.39
C GLY A 167 -19.40 5.71 0.73
N TRP A 168 -19.70 5.97 2.03
CA TRP A 168 -21.05 5.86 2.57
C TRP A 168 -22.10 6.67 1.81
N LYS A 169 -21.82 7.92 1.48
CA LYS A 169 -22.81 8.80 0.83
C LYS A 169 -23.26 8.22 -0.53
N GLY A 170 -22.33 7.77 -1.33
CA GLY A 170 -22.61 7.14 -2.63
C GLY A 170 -23.34 5.81 -2.46
N LEU A 171 -22.86 4.98 -1.54
CA LEU A 171 -23.43 3.67 -1.23
C LEU A 171 -24.88 3.82 -0.73
N ALA A 172 -25.12 4.71 0.25
CA ALA A 172 -26.44 4.95 0.82
C ALA A 172 -27.44 5.43 -0.24
N ASN A 173 -27.00 6.26 -1.19
CA ASN A 173 -27.83 6.70 -2.30
C ASN A 173 -28.16 5.53 -3.26
N ARG A 174 -27.15 4.76 -3.66
CA ARG A 174 -27.29 3.62 -4.58
C ARG A 174 -28.21 2.54 -4.04
N TYR A 175 -28.11 2.23 -2.74
CA TYR A 175 -28.83 1.17 -2.04
C TYR A 175 -30.06 1.65 -1.27
N GLN A 176 -30.41 2.94 -1.39
CA GLN A 176 -31.56 3.56 -0.70
C GLN A 176 -31.55 3.42 0.83
N LEU A 177 -30.36 3.57 1.42
CA LEU A 177 -30.11 3.42 2.85
C LEU A 177 -30.28 4.71 3.65
N SER A 178 -31.05 5.67 3.16
CA SER A 178 -31.20 7.02 3.75
C SER A 178 -31.72 7.04 5.18
N LYS A 179 -32.34 5.96 5.66
CA LYS A 179 -32.81 5.81 7.05
C LYS A 179 -31.71 5.37 8.01
N LEU A 180 -30.57 4.95 7.51
CA LEU A 180 -29.43 4.54 8.31
C LEU A 180 -28.44 5.71 8.44
N SER A 181 -27.94 5.93 9.66
CA SER A 181 -26.98 6.98 9.97
C SER A 181 -25.76 6.37 10.65
N PRO A 182 -24.59 6.29 9.99
CA PRO A 182 -23.42 5.68 10.58
C PRO A 182 -22.77 6.57 11.62
N LYS A 183 -22.15 5.93 12.63
CA LYS A 183 -21.21 6.57 13.54
C LYS A 183 -19.82 6.48 12.93
N GLY A 184 -19.07 7.59 12.92
CA GLY A 184 -17.69 7.60 12.48
C GLY A 184 -16.78 6.98 13.54
N LEU A 185 -15.95 6.03 13.13
CA LEU A 185 -14.98 5.35 13.96
C LEU A 185 -13.61 5.31 13.26
N ASP A 186 -12.56 5.08 14.00
CA ASP A 186 -11.30 4.61 13.44
C ASP A 186 -11.46 3.16 12.98
N HIS A 187 -10.88 2.78 11.83
CA HIS A 187 -11.04 1.45 11.24
C HIS A 187 -10.68 0.31 12.23
N GLY A 188 -9.58 0.46 12.96
CA GLY A 188 -9.18 -0.51 13.99
C GLY A 188 -10.17 -0.60 15.15
N LEU A 189 -10.75 0.54 15.57
CA LEU A 189 -11.73 0.60 16.65
C LEU A 189 -13.10 0.03 16.23
N ALA A 190 -13.45 0.02 14.96
CA ALA A 190 -14.67 -0.59 14.46
C ALA A 190 -14.73 -2.09 14.76
N TYR A 191 -13.59 -2.80 14.66
CA TYR A 191 -13.49 -4.21 15.05
C TYR A 191 -13.72 -4.43 16.55
N GLU A 192 -13.22 -3.54 17.41
CA GLU A 192 -13.50 -3.61 18.84
C GLU A 192 -14.98 -3.34 19.15
N ALA A 193 -15.56 -2.33 18.50
CA ALA A 193 -16.97 -1.94 18.69
C ALA A 193 -17.93 -3.05 18.23
N ILE A 194 -17.64 -3.73 17.10
CA ILE A 194 -18.50 -4.83 16.61
C ILE A 194 -18.41 -6.05 17.50
N ARG A 195 -17.23 -6.36 18.04
CA ARG A 195 -17.01 -7.43 19.03
C ARG A 195 -17.74 -7.14 20.34
N ALA A 196 -17.68 -5.88 20.81
CA ALA A 196 -18.39 -5.40 21.99
C ALA A 196 -19.90 -5.23 21.78
N ARG A 197 -20.45 -5.56 20.59
CA ARG A 197 -21.88 -5.43 20.24
C ARG A 197 -22.39 -3.98 20.31
N GLN A 198 -21.50 -3.00 20.16
CA GLN A 198 -21.85 -1.57 20.13
C GLN A 198 -22.31 -1.12 18.75
N ILE A 199 -21.93 -1.87 17.71
CA ILE A 199 -22.37 -1.71 16.32
C ILE A 199 -22.75 -3.08 15.74
N ASP A 200 -23.56 -3.06 14.68
CA ASP A 200 -24.04 -4.26 13.98
C ASP A 200 -23.34 -4.44 12.64
N VAL A 201 -23.00 -3.34 11.98
CA VAL A 201 -22.42 -3.29 10.63
C VAL A 201 -21.21 -2.37 10.63
N MET A 202 -20.15 -2.77 9.92
CA MET A 202 -18.95 -1.95 9.67
C MET A 202 -18.52 -2.03 8.21
N ASP A 203 -17.77 -1.02 7.75
CA ASP A 203 -16.96 -1.15 6.53
C ASP A 203 -15.66 -1.90 6.86
N ALA A 204 -15.19 -2.67 5.91
CA ALA A 204 -13.95 -3.41 6.00
C ALA A 204 -13.30 -3.50 4.62
N TYR A 205 -12.10 -4.04 4.57
CA TYR A 205 -11.38 -4.30 3.32
C TYR A 205 -11.35 -5.79 3.02
N GLY A 206 -11.38 -6.14 1.73
CA GLY A 206 -11.36 -7.54 1.28
C GLY A 206 -10.13 -8.33 1.73
N THR A 207 -9.06 -7.66 2.12
CA THR A 207 -7.82 -8.24 2.66
C THR A 207 -7.73 -8.21 4.19
N ASP A 208 -8.76 -7.69 4.89
CA ASP A 208 -8.75 -7.66 6.35
C ASP A 208 -8.76 -9.06 6.96
N SER A 209 -7.72 -9.38 7.70
CA SER A 209 -7.54 -10.68 8.34
C SER A 209 -8.55 -10.95 9.46
N LYS A 210 -9.07 -9.88 10.08
CA LYS A 210 -10.02 -9.95 11.20
C LYS A 210 -11.42 -10.37 10.78
N LEU A 211 -11.82 -10.19 9.52
CA LEU A 211 -13.16 -10.55 9.03
C LEU A 211 -13.55 -12.00 9.37
N LEU A 212 -12.69 -12.96 9.03
CA LEU A 212 -12.93 -14.38 9.31
C LEU A 212 -12.77 -14.70 10.80
N ARG A 213 -11.77 -14.12 11.45
CA ARG A 213 -11.48 -14.34 12.87
C ARG A 213 -12.63 -13.90 13.78
N GLU A 214 -13.21 -12.73 13.50
CA GLU A 214 -14.35 -12.22 14.29
C GLU A 214 -15.68 -12.84 13.86
N GLY A 215 -15.67 -13.78 12.92
CA GLY A 215 -16.86 -14.48 12.44
C GLY A 215 -17.88 -13.56 11.78
N LEU A 216 -17.44 -12.50 11.15
CA LEU A 216 -18.29 -11.56 10.45
C LEU A 216 -18.80 -12.14 9.13
N VAL A 217 -19.97 -11.70 8.71
CA VAL A 217 -20.57 -12.02 7.41
C VAL A 217 -20.39 -10.82 6.49
N VAL A 218 -19.73 -11.01 5.37
CA VAL A 218 -19.59 -10.00 4.32
C VAL A 218 -20.88 -9.99 3.49
N LEU A 219 -21.49 -8.80 3.34
CA LEU A 219 -22.67 -8.60 2.51
C LEU A 219 -22.27 -8.50 1.03
N GLN A 220 -23.10 -9.12 0.18
CA GLN A 220 -22.92 -9.05 -1.27
C GLN A 220 -23.23 -7.64 -1.78
N ASP A 221 -22.35 -7.07 -2.60
CA ASP A 221 -22.54 -5.83 -3.37
C ASP A 221 -23.24 -6.17 -4.70
N GLU A 222 -24.54 -6.52 -4.66
CA GLU A 222 -25.28 -7.02 -5.81
C GLU A 222 -25.57 -5.94 -6.89
N LEU A 223 -25.43 -4.66 -6.53
CA LEU A 223 -25.56 -3.54 -7.48
C LEU A 223 -24.21 -3.07 -8.03
N ASN A 224 -23.12 -3.77 -7.70
CA ASN A 224 -21.74 -3.47 -8.13
C ASN A 224 -21.38 -1.99 -7.94
N PHE A 225 -21.57 -1.50 -6.72
CA PHE A 225 -21.26 -0.11 -6.36
C PHE A 225 -19.76 0.12 -6.27
N PHE A 226 -19.03 -0.82 -5.65
CA PHE A 226 -17.59 -0.69 -5.48
C PHE A 226 -16.85 -1.03 -6.78
N PRO A 227 -15.95 -0.15 -7.25
CA PRO A 227 -15.02 -0.51 -8.32
C PRO A 227 -13.99 -1.52 -7.82
N THR A 228 -13.18 -2.06 -8.72
CA THR A 228 -12.00 -2.83 -8.34
C THR A 228 -10.94 -1.90 -7.70
N TYR A 229 -10.25 -2.40 -6.71
CA TYR A 229 -9.16 -1.72 -6.02
C TYR A 229 -7.87 -2.52 -6.14
N ASP A 230 -7.43 -2.78 -7.39
CA ASP A 230 -6.17 -3.47 -7.64
C ASP A 230 -5.02 -2.67 -7.03
N ALA A 231 -4.24 -3.32 -6.17
CA ALA A 231 -3.10 -2.72 -5.52
C ALA A 231 -1.95 -2.50 -6.51
N LEU A 232 -1.37 -1.32 -6.49
CA LEU A 232 -0.29 -0.91 -7.38
C LEU A 232 0.60 0.16 -6.73
N LEU A 233 1.61 0.63 -7.44
CA LEU A 233 2.40 1.78 -7.05
C LEU A 233 1.98 3.02 -7.85
N LEU A 234 1.73 4.13 -7.15
CA LEU A 234 1.58 5.46 -7.74
C LEU A 234 2.90 6.22 -7.56
N TYR A 235 3.45 6.75 -8.65
CA TYR A 235 4.79 7.33 -8.66
C TYR A 235 4.90 8.53 -9.61
N ARG A 236 5.92 9.37 -9.42
CA ARG A 236 6.23 10.45 -10.35
C ARG A 236 6.88 9.90 -11.62
N LEU A 237 6.62 10.54 -12.74
CA LEU A 237 7.11 10.12 -14.08
C LEU A 237 8.62 10.07 -14.20
N ASP A 238 9.36 10.86 -13.41
CA ASP A 238 10.82 10.90 -13.42
C ASP A 238 11.49 9.74 -12.70
N VAL A 239 10.75 9.04 -11.81
CA VAL A 239 11.29 7.99 -10.92
C VAL A 239 11.95 6.83 -11.68
N PRO A 240 11.33 6.23 -12.73
CA PRO A 240 11.94 5.14 -13.46
C PRO A 240 13.30 5.50 -14.11
N ALA A 241 13.43 6.73 -14.57
CA ALA A 241 14.68 7.20 -15.19
C ALA A 241 15.71 7.61 -14.13
N LYS A 242 15.27 8.32 -13.07
CA LYS A 242 16.12 8.84 -12.00
C LYS A 242 16.75 7.72 -11.16
N PHE A 243 16.01 6.64 -10.90
CA PHE A 243 16.40 5.49 -10.10
C PHE A 243 16.34 4.19 -10.91
N SER A 244 16.95 4.17 -12.08
CA SER A 244 16.74 3.11 -13.08
C SER A 244 17.08 1.70 -12.58
N ALA A 245 18.13 1.54 -11.78
CA ALA A 245 18.49 0.25 -11.18
C ALA A 245 17.47 -0.19 -10.11
N SER A 246 17.12 0.70 -9.16
CA SER A 246 16.09 0.42 -8.16
C SER A 246 14.72 0.21 -8.79
N TRP A 247 14.41 0.88 -9.91
CA TRP A 247 13.15 0.70 -10.62
C TRP A 247 12.98 -0.70 -11.20
N LYS A 248 14.05 -1.36 -11.63
CA LYS A 248 14.00 -2.76 -12.05
C LYS A 248 13.58 -3.68 -10.91
N VAL A 249 14.15 -3.46 -9.72
CA VAL A 249 13.77 -4.20 -8.50
C VAL A 249 12.32 -3.95 -8.12
N ILE A 250 11.86 -2.70 -8.17
CA ILE A 250 10.48 -2.33 -7.90
C ILE A 250 9.53 -2.98 -8.90
N SER A 251 9.88 -2.96 -10.20
CA SER A 251 9.07 -3.56 -11.26
C SER A 251 8.95 -5.09 -11.12
N ALA A 252 9.97 -5.74 -10.56
CA ALA A 252 9.96 -7.17 -10.29
C ALA A 252 8.95 -7.59 -9.19
N LEU A 253 8.43 -6.63 -8.39
CA LEU A 253 7.35 -6.89 -7.42
C LEU A 253 5.98 -7.10 -8.10
N GLN A 254 5.88 -6.91 -9.41
CA GLN A 254 4.63 -7.08 -10.14
C GLN A 254 4.08 -8.51 -9.98
N ASN A 255 2.80 -8.61 -9.57
CA ASN A 255 2.06 -9.86 -9.38
C ASN A 255 2.71 -10.86 -8.38
N THR A 256 3.53 -10.36 -7.44
CA THR A 256 4.19 -11.22 -6.44
C THR A 256 3.34 -11.46 -5.19
N ILE A 257 2.30 -10.68 -4.96
CA ILE A 257 1.45 -10.76 -3.77
C ILE A 257 0.04 -11.19 -4.18
N SER A 258 -0.37 -12.41 -3.81
CA SER A 258 -1.77 -12.84 -4.00
C SER A 258 -2.66 -12.25 -2.92
N GLN A 259 -3.99 -12.24 -3.14
CA GLN A 259 -4.97 -11.83 -2.14
C GLN A 259 -4.82 -12.61 -0.82
N GLN A 260 -4.61 -13.92 -0.90
CA GLN A 260 -4.38 -14.74 0.27
C GLN A 260 -3.08 -14.35 0.98
N THR A 261 -2.00 -14.16 0.23
CA THR A 261 -0.72 -13.70 0.79
C THR A 261 -0.89 -12.38 1.53
N MET A 262 -1.62 -11.42 0.96
CA MET A 262 -1.83 -10.13 1.64
C MET A 262 -2.63 -10.26 2.93
N ARG A 263 -3.67 -11.10 2.96
CA ARG A 263 -4.41 -11.43 4.21
C ARG A 263 -3.48 -12.04 5.27
N GLU A 264 -2.59 -12.93 4.87
CA GLU A 264 -1.62 -13.55 5.80
C GLU A 264 -0.62 -12.50 6.35
N LEU A 265 -0.13 -11.60 5.52
CA LEU A 265 0.76 -10.51 5.95
C LEU A 265 0.05 -9.57 6.93
N ASN A 266 -1.19 -9.17 6.62
CA ASN A 266 -2.03 -8.38 7.51
C ASN A 266 -2.28 -9.11 8.83
N SER A 267 -2.55 -10.42 8.79
CA SER A 267 -2.75 -11.26 9.98
C SER A 267 -1.52 -11.27 10.89
N ARG A 268 -0.33 -11.44 10.32
CA ARG A 268 0.92 -11.42 11.10
C ARG A 268 1.12 -10.11 11.83
N ALA A 269 0.79 -8.98 11.20
CA ALA A 269 0.91 -7.68 11.84
C ALA A 269 -0.21 -7.42 12.87
N GLU A 270 -1.48 -7.67 12.50
CA GLU A 270 -2.63 -7.25 13.30
C GLU A 270 -3.03 -8.24 14.38
N ILE A 271 -2.78 -9.53 14.14
CA ILE A 271 -3.18 -10.61 15.06
C ILE A 271 -1.98 -11.08 15.88
N ASP A 272 -0.85 -11.35 15.20
CA ASP A 272 0.34 -11.86 15.87
C ASP A 272 1.21 -10.73 16.44
N GLY A 273 0.88 -9.45 16.16
CA GLY A 273 1.60 -8.27 16.68
C GLY A 273 3.01 -8.11 16.13
N GLN A 274 3.31 -8.73 14.98
CA GLN A 274 4.65 -8.62 14.38
C GLN A 274 4.88 -7.21 13.81
N PRO A 275 6.07 -6.62 13.99
CA PRO A 275 6.42 -5.35 13.35
C PRO A 275 6.32 -5.44 11.83
N PHE A 276 5.82 -4.40 11.17
CA PHE A 276 5.64 -4.36 9.71
C PHE A 276 6.93 -4.68 8.95
N ALA A 277 8.07 -4.16 9.43
CA ALA A 277 9.38 -4.44 8.85
C ALA A 277 9.75 -5.93 8.92
N VAL A 278 9.39 -6.64 9.98
CA VAL A 278 9.63 -8.09 10.13
C VAL A 278 8.72 -8.87 9.19
N VAL A 279 7.46 -8.48 9.08
CA VAL A 279 6.49 -9.12 8.16
C VAL A 279 6.97 -9.00 6.72
N ALA A 280 7.38 -7.80 6.30
CA ALA A 280 7.92 -7.54 4.96
C ALA A 280 9.21 -8.33 4.68
N HIS A 281 10.14 -8.33 5.64
CA HIS A 281 11.39 -9.07 5.54
C HIS A 281 11.15 -10.57 5.31
N ASN A 282 10.31 -11.18 6.13
CA ASN A 282 9.98 -12.60 6.04
C ASN A 282 9.26 -12.94 4.71
N PHE A 283 8.44 -12.04 4.18
CA PHE A 283 7.84 -12.19 2.86
C PHE A 283 8.91 -12.22 1.76
N LEU A 284 9.80 -11.22 1.74
CA LEU A 284 10.86 -11.13 0.72
C LEU A 284 11.81 -12.33 0.78
N GLN A 285 12.15 -12.82 1.97
CA GLN A 285 12.98 -14.02 2.11
C GLN A 285 12.31 -15.28 1.55
N ARG A 286 11.01 -15.49 1.79
CA ARG A 286 10.27 -16.63 1.22
C ARG A 286 10.19 -16.56 -0.30
N GLN A 287 9.99 -15.37 -0.86
CA GLN A 287 10.04 -15.18 -2.31
C GLN A 287 11.41 -15.56 -2.89
N ALA A 288 12.51 -15.17 -2.22
CA ALA A 288 13.87 -15.50 -2.61
C ALA A 288 14.17 -17.01 -2.61
N GLN A 289 13.53 -17.76 -1.72
CA GLN A 289 13.68 -19.21 -1.61
C GLN A 289 12.82 -19.99 -2.61
N GLY A 290 12.02 -19.30 -3.43
CA GLY A 290 11.14 -19.92 -4.41
C GLY A 290 9.96 -20.68 -3.78
N GLU A 291 9.66 -20.44 -2.52
CA GLU A 291 8.51 -21.04 -1.84
C GLU A 291 7.20 -20.48 -2.41
N LYS A 292 6.75 -21.09 -3.50
CA LYS A 292 5.36 -21.00 -3.95
C LYS A 292 4.50 -21.76 -2.96
N LYS A 293 3.76 -21.00 -2.11
CA LYS A 293 2.61 -21.47 -1.32
C LYS A 293 2.75 -22.84 -0.64
N ASP A 294 2.94 -22.82 0.67
CA ASP A 294 2.42 -23.90 1.52
C ASP A 294 1.31 -23.33 2.42
N PRO A 295 0.07 -23.85 2.35
CA PRO A 295 -1.06 -23.33 3.15
C PRO A 295 -1.07 -23.81 4.61
N ALA A 296 -0.05 -24.51 5.07
CA ALA A 296 -0.08 -25.17 6.37
C ALA A 296 1.16 -24.95 7.21
N VAL A 297 1.35 -23.74 7.77
CA VAL A 297 2.08 -23.59 9.05
C VAL A 297 1.46 -22.47 9.87
N LEU A 298 0.33 -22.76 10.48
CA LEU A 298 -0.13 -22.16 11.72
C LEU A 298 0.47 -23.01 12.86
N ASN A 299 1.73 -22.82 13.22
CA ASN A 299 2.24 -23.07 14.57
C ASN A 299 3.71 -22.69 14.66
N GLY A 300 3.97 -21.88 15.69
CA GLY A 300 5.21 -21.22 16.04
C GLY A 300 6.47 -22.07 16.02
N ASN A 301 7.52 -21.41 15.59
CA ASN A 301 8.79 -21.22 16.31
C ASN A 301 9.73 -20.44 15.42
N VAL A 302 10.10 -19.26 15.87
CA VAL A 302 11.10 -18.40 15.19
C VAL A 302 12.46 -18.83 15.69
N GLU A 303 13.23 -19.54 14.91
CA GLU A 303 14.68 -19.58 15.05
C GLU A 303 15.32 -18.54 14.15
N SER A 304 15.97 -17.61 14.80
CA SER A 304 16.73 -16.50 14.22
C SER A 304 18.09 -17.01 13.78
N SER A 305 18.31 -17.28 12.50
CA SER A 305 19.67 -17.31 11.97
C SER A 305 19.68 -17.41 10.43
N ALA A 306 20.30 -16.46 9.82
CA ALA A 306 20.91 -16.33 8.50
C ALA A 306 20.55 -14.97 7.87
N ARG A 307 21.37 -13.98 8.18
CA ARG A 307 21.21 -12.60 7.68
C ARG A 307 21.95 -12.41 6.37
N GLY A 308 21.32 -11.78 5.41
CA GLY A 308 21.97 -11.08 4.29
C GLY A 308 22.08 -11.82 2.97
N SER A 309 22.42 -13.08 2.90
CA SER A 309 22.69 -13.77 1.61
C SER A 309 21.40 -14.16 0.84
N THR A 310 20.34 -14.48 1.55
CA THR A 310 19.10 -15.01 0.96
C THR A 310 18.28 -13.94 0.21
N LEU A 311 18.28 -12.71 0.72
CA LEU A 311 17.57 -11.62 0.07
C LEU A 311 18.27 -11.12 -1.20
N HIS A 312 19.61 -11.17 -1.21
CA HIS A 312 20.40 -10.87 -2.40
C HIS A 312 20.12 -11.89 -3.52
N ASN A 313 20.06 -13.18 -3.18
CA ASN A 313 19.70 -14.25 -4.12
C ASN A 313 18.27 -14.11 -4.69
N PHE A 314 17.33 -13.51 -3.94
CA PHE A 314 15.98 -13.21 -4.44
C PHE A 314 16.02 -12.21 -5.59
N ILE A 315 16.81 -11.15 -5.43
CA ILE A 315 16.95 -10.10 -6.44
C ILE A 315 17.61 -10.66 -7.70
N ASP A 316 18.65 -11.49 -7.54
CA ASP A 316 19.31 -12.18 -8.64
C ASP A 316 18.36 -13.15 -9.37
N THR A 317 17.46 -13.81 -8.61
CA THR A 317 16.44 -14.70 -9.20
C THR A 317 15.36 -13.94 -9.97
N LEU A 318 14.97 -12.76 -9.50
CA LEU A 318 13.94 -11.92 -10.14
C LEU A 318 14.47 -11.19 -11.38
N LEU A 319 15.75 -10.80 -11.37
CA LEU A 319 16.36 -9.98 -12.42
C LEU A 319 17.12 -10.82 -13.46
N GLY A 320 17.42 -12.09 -13.17
CA GLY A 320 18.22 -12.98 -14.03
C GLY A 320 19.73 -12.78 -13.87
N PRO A 321 20.55 -13.73 -14.38
CA PRO A 321 22.01 -13.74 -14.19
C PRO A 321 22.79 -12.66 -14.94
N ASP A 322 22.15 -11.83 -15.74
CA ASP A 322 22.78 -10.79 -16.59
C ASP A 322 22.64 -9.36 -16.02
N PHE A 323 22.49 -9.23 -14.69
CA PHE A 323 22.33 -7.93 -13.99
C PHE A 323 23.45 -7.64 -13.02
#